data_15e4bd6b3c3627942bdc00414c40c426
#
_entry.id   15e4bd6b3c3627942bdc00414c40c426
#
_cell.length_a   1.000
_cell.length_b   1.000
_cell.length_c   1.000
_cell.angle_alpha   90.00
_cell.angle_beta   90.00
_cell.angle_gamma   90.00
#
_symmetry.space_group_name_H-M   'P 1'
#
loop_
_entity.id
_entity.type
_entity.pdbx_description
1 polymer ?
#
loop_
_entity_poly.entity_id
_entity_poly.type
_entity_poly.pdbx_seq_one_letter_code
_entity_poly.pdbx_strand_id
1 'polypeptide(L)'
;PLLINYVAFILFTAANGVVMRDAIKSFIDVGDNTAIILFGLVSFIIGFIGYELIHRLGAIMSALSGMIFLVVAVLALQNPLPVGAMDLNQGFALAAFALTVTQAASWTLGFGPYVADYSRYLPANISSKQTFWFSYLGNLLGAGLVMLLGAVLATMFTDVTSNPGNAIASFFGPWSKVAMVIVVLGVLEINSLNLYSAYMSAMTIFSGMRGMTRISRKVKFIAMGLSALAATLIAIATQYDFNAYFADILIAQVYFLVPWSAVNLADYYLVKKGKYVVEDMYCADGIYGKYNVSTMVIYLIGVASTVPFMDMSFYHSYFAKMIGADVSWVPALIVPAVLYV
;
A
#
# COMPACT_ATOMS: atom_id res chain seq x y z
N PRO A 1 -12.27 7.36 6.18
CA PRO A 1 -10.94 7.09 5.57
C PRO A 1 -9.92 6.56 6.57
N LEU A 2 -9.68 7.23 7.73
CA LEU A 2 -8.67 6.80 8.71
C LEU A 2 -8.88 5.37 9.24
N LEU A 3 -10.13 4.94 9.42
CA LEU A 3 -10.42 3.55 9.82
C LEU A 3 -10.03 2.58 8.71
N ILE A 4 -10.29 2.93 7.45
CA ILE A 4 -9.94 2.10 6.29
C ILE A 4 -8.41 2.03 6.16
N ASN A 5 -7.71 3.16 6.34
CA ASN A 5 -6.25 3.18 6.38
C ASN A 5 -5.69 2.29 7.50
N TYR A 6 -6.28 2.37 8.70
CA TYR A 6 -5.88 1.52 9.82
C TYR A 6 -6.00 0.02 9.47
N VAL A 7 -7.14 -0.37 8.90
CA VAL A 7 -7.37 -1.75 8.45
C VAL A 7 -6.38 -2.13 7.34
N ALA A 8 -6.17 -1.27 6.35
CA ALA A 8 -5.25 -1.51 5.25
C ALA A 8 -3.81 -1.72 5.75
N PHE A 9 -3.32 -0.91 6.69
CA PHE A 9 -1.99 -1.09 7.28
C PHE A 9 -1.84 -2.43 8.01
N ILE A 10 -2.89 -2.88 8.74
CA ILE A 10 -2.88 -4.20 9.39
C ILE A 10 -2.81 -5.31 8.35
N LEU A 11 -3.61 -5.20 7.27
CA LEU A 11 -3.65 -6.20 6.22
C LEU A 11 -2.33 -6.27 5.43
N PHE A 12 -1.70 -5.12 5.13
CA PHE A 12 -0.36 -5.10 4.53
C PHE A 12 0.72 -5.66 5.46
N THR A 13 0.61 -5.37 6.76
CA THR A 13 1.51 -5.96 7.77
C THR A 13 1.38 -7.48 7.79
N ALA A 14 0.16 -8.00 7.70
CA ALA A 14 -0.09 -9.44 7.61
C ALA A 14 0.48 -10.03 6.31
N ALA A 15 0.23 -9.39 5.18
CA ALA A 15 0.74 -9.80 3.87
C ALA A 15 2.26 -9.91 3.86
N ASN A 16 2.95 -8.90 4.38
CA ASN A 16 4.41 -8.91 4.50
C ASN A 16 4.91 -10.06 5.39
N GLY A 17 4.17 -10.39 6.46
CA GLY A 17 4.48 -11.52 7.34
C GLY A 17 4.43 -12.87 6.59
N VAL A 18 3.42 -13.06 5.74
CA VAL A 18 3.30 -14.28 4.91
C VAL A 18 4.41 -14.36 3.87
N VAL A 19 4.66 -13.27 3.13
CA VAL A 19 5.69 -13.23 2.09
C VAL A 19 7.10 -13.46 2.68
N MET A 20 7.37 -12.96 3.89
CA MET A 20 8.68 -13.13 4.52
C MET A 20 8.85 -14.44 5.29
N ARG A 21 7.80 -15.23 5.50
CA ARG A 21 7.84 -16.52 6.18
C ARG A 21 8.94 -17.44 5.63
N ASP A 22 8.91 -17.68 4.33
CA ASP A 22 9.83 -18.64 3.69
C ASP A 22 11.26 -18.06 3.59
N ALA A 23 11.39 -16.75 3.45
CA ALA A 23 12.66 -16.08 3.51
C ALA A 23 13.33 -16.27 4.89
N ILE A 24 12.60 -16.12 5.99
CA ILE A 24 13.11 -16.32 7.35
C ILE A 24 13.49 -17.78 7.57
N LYS A 25 12.66 -18.72 7.14
CA LYS A 25 12.93 -20.16 7.22
C LYS A 25 14.21 -20.58 6.47
N SER A 26 14.62 -19.83 5.45
CA SER A 26 15.88 -20.09 4.75
C SER A 26 17.14 -19.83 5.61
N PHE A 27 17.00 -19.07 6.71
CA PHE A 27 18.10 -18.76 7.65
C PHE A 27 18.01 -19.53 8.96
N ILE A 28 16.78 -19.81 9.41
CA ILE A 28 16.51 -20.37 10.74
C ILE A 28 15.54 -21.54 10.56
N ASP A 29 15.89 -22.70 11.12
CA ASP A 29 15.01 -23.87 11.08
C ASP A 29 13.88 -23.71 12.11
N VAL A 30 12.78 -23.13 11.65
CA VAL A 30 11.57 -22.86 12.44
C VAL A 30 10.31 -23.18 11.64
N GLY A 31 9.20 -23.45 12.34
CA GLY A 31 7.90 -23.66 11.70
C GLY A 31 7.30 -22.35 11.12
N ASP A 32 6.36 -22.48 10.20
CA ASP A 32 5.73 -21.38 9.48
C ASP A 32 5.18 -20.29 10.41
N ASN A 33 4.37 -20.70 11.39
CA ASN A 33 3.80 -19.75 12.36
C ASN A 33 4.88 -19.04 13.17
N THR A 34 5.95 -19.73 13.54
CA THR A 34 7.06 -19.14 14.29
C THR A 34 7.78 -18.09 13.46
N ALA A 35 8.02 -18.34 12.17
CA ALA A 35 8.63 -17.37 11.27
C ALA A 35 7.79 -16.09 11.15
N ILE A 36 6.46 -16.22 10.98
CA ILE A 36 5.52 -15.09 10.95
C ILE A 36 5.54 -14.31 12.28
N ILE A 37 5.51 -15.01 13.41
CA ILE A 37 5.56 -14.37 14.74
C ILE A 37 6.86 -13.61 14.94
N LEU A 38 8.00 -14.21 14.60
CA LEU A 38 9.31 -13.56 14.71
C LEU A 38 9.37 -12.29 13.85
N PHE A 39 8.89 -12.36 12.60
CA PHE A 39 8.83 -11.20 11.72
C PHE A 39 7.95 -10.08 12.31
N GLY A 40 6.74 -10.40 12.76
CA GLY A 40 5.82 -9.46 13.39
C GLY A 40 6.40 -8.82 14.66
N LEU A 41 7.07 -9.62 15.50
CA LEU A 41 7.70 -9.13 16.73
C LEU A 41 8.85 -8.16 16.45
N VAL A 42 9.74 -8.49 15.51
CA VAL A 42 10.86 -7.60 15.13
C VAL A 42 10.33 -6.32 14.51
N SER A 43 9.34 -6.40 13.62
CA SER A 43 8.67 -5.22 13.06
C SER A 43 8.04 -4.33 14.13
N PHE A 44 7.39 -4.94 15.12
CA PHE A 44 6.81 -4.21 16.27
C PHE A 44 7.88 -3.50 17.09
N ILE A 45 9.00 -4.15 17.40
CA ILE A 45 10.10 -3.57 18.17
C ILE A 45 10.68 -2.35 17.45
N ILE A 46 10.99 -2.48 16.15
CA ILE A 46 11.52 -1.39 15.33
C ILE A 46 10.51 -0.22 15.27
N GLY A 47 9.24 -0.51 14.98
CA GLY A 47 8.18 0.48 14.92
C GLY A 47 7.94 1.19 16.25
N PHE A 48 8.07 0.47 17.39
CA PHE A 48 7.90 1.03 18.72
C PHE A 48 9.06 1.96 19.12
N ILE A 49 10.31 1.64 18.75
CA ILE A 49 11.47 2.52 18.96
C ILE A 49 11.19 3.89 18.30
N GLY A 50 10.67 3.90 17.09
CA GLY A 50 10.03 5.08 16.53
C GLY A 50 10.56 5.52 15.17
N TYR A 51 9.99 6.62 14.72
CA TYR A 51 10.12 7.19 13.40
C TYR A 51 11.57 7.41 12.93
N GLU A 52 12.45 7.87 13.81
CA GLU A 52 13.84 8.17 13.44
C GLU A 52 14.62 6.91 13.03
N LEU A 53 14.42 5.79 13.75
CA LEU A 53 15.05 4.51 13.39
C LEU A 53 14.51 3.99 12.06
N ILE A 54 13.18 4.05 11.86
CA ILE A 54 12.54 3.62 10.62
C ILE A 54 13.10 4.41 9.44
N HIS A 55 13.22 5.73 9.55
CA HIS A 55 13.72 6.58 8.46
C HIS A 55 15.19 6.37 8.15
N ARG A 56 16.03 6.14 9.17
CA ARG A 56 17.44 5.82 8.95
C ARG A 56 17.60 4.47 8.25
N LEU A 57 16.84 3.46 8.69
CA LEU A 57 16.80 2.15 8.01
C LEU A 57 16.26 2.30 6.59
N GLY A 58 15.18 3.04 6.39
CA GLY A 58 14.58 3.28 5.09
C GLY A 58 15.53 3.92 4.09
N ALA A 59 16.31 4.91 4.50
CA ALA A 59 17.31 5.52 3.63
C ALA A 59 18.38 4.52 3.17
N ILE A 60 18.87 3.66 4.09
CA ILE A 60 19.86 2.63 3.78
C ILE A 60 19.22 1.55 2.89
N MET A 61 18.04 1.08 3.26
CA MET A 61 17.33 0.02 2.53
C MET A 61 16.90 0.47 1.14
N SER A 62 16.49 1.73 0.95
CA SER A 62 16.18 2.27 -0.38
C SER A 62 17.39 2.21 -1.33
N ALA A 63 18.58 2.54 -0.85
CA ALA A 63 19.80 2.43 -1.65
C ALA A 63 20.17 0.98 -1.96
N LEU A 64 20.16 0.10 -0.93
CA LEU A 64 20.52 -1.31 -1.09
C LEU A 64 19.50 -2.07 -1.94
N SER A 65 18.21 -1.90 -1.69
CA SER A 65 17.15 -2.54 -2.47
C SER A 65 17.13 -2.00 -3.90
N GLY A 66 17.35 -0.70 -4.10
CA GLY A 66 17.48 -0.11 -5.43
C GLY A 66 18.63 -0.75 -6.24
N MET A 67 19.79 -0.98 -5.61
CA MET A 67 20.88 -1.70 -6.24
C MET A 67 20.54 -3.16 -6.55
N ILE A 68 19.89 -3.87 -5.64
CA ILE A 68 19.45 -5.25 -5.87
C ILE A 68 18.48 -5.30 -7.05
N PHE A 69 17.44 -4.48 -7.06
CA PHE A 69 16.47 -4.46 -8.15
C PHE A 69 17.08 -4.07 -9.49
N LEU A 70 18.04 -3.15 -9.50
CA LEU A 70 18.77 -2.80 -10.72
C LEU A 70 19.60 -3.99 -11.24
N VAL A 71 20.33 -4.68 -10.37
CA VAL A 71 21.11 -5.87 -10.75
C VAL A 71 20.20 -6.97 -11.25
N VAL A 72 19.10 -7.26 -10.54
CA VAL A 72 18.11 -8.27 -10.98
C VAL A 72 17.51 -7.90 -12.34
N ALA A 73 17.16 -6.63 -12.56
CA ALA A 73 16.63 -6.18 -13.84
C ALA A 73 17.64 -6.38 -14.99
N VAL A 74 18.90 -6.00 -14.78
CA VAL A 74 19.96 -6.21 -15.78
C VAL A 74 20.17 -7.70 -16.08
N LEU A 75 20.24 -8.53 -15.03
CA LEU A 75 20.43 -9.97 -15.19
C LEU A 75 19.20 -10.65 -15.80
N ALA A 76 17.98 -10.24 -15.43
CA ALA A 76 16.77 -10.76 -16.03
C ALA A 76 16.68 -10.45 -17.54
N LEU A 77 17.08 -9.24 -17.95
CA LEU A 77 17.13 -8.86 -19.37
C LEU A 77 18.20 -9.59 -20.18
N GLN A 78 19.24 -10.12 -19.53
CA GLN A 78 20.28 -10.93 -20.19
C GLN A 78 19.86 -12.38 -20.35
N ASN A 79 18.86 -12.86 -19.60
CA ASN A 79 18.34 -14.20 -19.75
C ASN A 79 17.26 -14.24 -20.86
N PRO A 80 17.24 -15.29 -21.70
CA PRO A 80 16.19 -15.42 -22.69
C PRO A 80 14.84 -15.59 -21.99
N LEU A 81 13.89 -14.74 -22.35
CA LEU A 81 12.52 -14.92 -21.89
C LEU A 81 11.94 -16.21 -22.47
N PRO A 82 11.02 -16.88 -21.75
CA PRO A 82 10.34 -18.06 -22.27
C PRO A 82 9.73 -17.80 -23.64
N VAL A 83 9.77 -18.81 -24.52
CA VAL A 83 9.19 -18.72 -25.88
C VAL A 83 7.72 -18.32 -25.77
N GLY A 84 7.34 -17.25 -26.46
CA GLY A 84 5.97 -16.72 -26.42
C GLY A 84 5.67 -15.69 -25.33
N ALA A 85 6.58 -15.44 -24.38
CA ALA A 85 6.36 -14.46 -23.29
C ALA A 85 6.16 -13.01 -23.80
N MET A 86 6.71 -12.70 -24.99
CA MET A 86 6.55 -11.41 -25.67
C MET A 86 6.05 -11.60 -27.10
N ASP A 87 5.10 -12.49 -27.34
CA ASP A 87 4.51 -12.66 -28.65
C ASP A 87 3.53 -11.52 -28.97
N LEU A 88 4.03 -10.50 -29.63
CA LEU A 88 3.23 -9.35 -30.07
C LEU A 88 2.16 -9.70 -31.12
N ASN A 89 2.18 -10.92 -31.68
CA ASN A 89 1.19 -11.37 -32.66
C ASN A 89 -0.12 -11.84 -32.00
N GLN A 90 -0.14 -12.04 -30.67
CA GLN A 90 -1.36 -12.45 -29.97
C GLN A 90 -2.44 -11.36 -29.90
N GLY A 91 -2.13 -10.15 -30.38
CA GLY A 91 -3.04 -9.02 -30.36
C GLY A 91 -3.17 -8.37 -28.98
N PHE A 92 -3.92 -7.27 -28.92
CA PHE A 92 -4.15 -6.52 -27.68
C PHE A 92 -5.26 -7.15 -26.86
N ALA A 93 -4.93 -7.66 -25.68
CA ALA A 93 -5.88 -8.22 -24.73
C ALA A 93 -6.43 -7.13 -23.80
N LEU A 94 -7.58 -6.55 -24.14
CA LEU A 94 -8.21 -5.45 -23.39
C LEU A 94 -8.43 -5.80 -21.92
N ALA A 95 -8.89 -7.01 -21.60
CA ALA A 95 -9.12 -7.46 -20.23
C ALA A 95 -7.83 -7.48 -19.39
N ALA A 96 -6.75 -8.05 -19.93
CA ALA A 96 -5.45 -8.08 -19.26
C ALA A 96 -4.88 -6.67 -19.05
N PHE A 97 -5.03 -5.80 -20.05
CA PHE A 97 -4.65 -4.39 -19.93
C PHE A 97 -5.45 -3.68 -18.85
N ALA A 98 -6.78 -3.82 -18.86
CA ALA A 98 -7.65 -3.22 -17.86
C ALA A 98 -7.32 -3.71 -16.44
N LEU A 99 -7.07 -5.02 -16.27
CA LEU A 99 -6.64 -5.59 -14.98
C LEU A 99 -5.33 -4.98 -14.51
N THR A 100 -4.33 -4.88 -15.38
CA THR A 100 -3.01 -4.29 -15.04
C THR A 100 -3.16 -2.80 -14.65
N VAL A 101 -3.97 -2.04 -15.39
CA VAL A 101 -4.26 -0.63 -15.07
C VAL A 101 -4.95 -0.53 -13.70
N THR A 102 -5.92 -1.40 -13.42
CA THR A 102 -6.61 -1.40 -12.12
C THR A 102 -5.66 -1.72 -10.97
N GLN A 103 -4.78 -2.71 -11.12
CA GLN A 103 -3.77 -3.04 -10.11
C GLN A 103 -2.81 -1.88 -9.85
N ALA A 104 -2.30 -1.23 -10.91
CA ALA A 104 -1.44 -0.06 -10.79
C ALA A 104 -2.17 1.14 -10.18
N ALA A 105 -3.43 1.36 -10.57
CA ALA A 105 -4.27 2.40 -10.02
C ALA A 105 -4.61 2.15 -8.54
N SER A 106 -4.90 0.91 -8.16
CA SER A 106 -5.14 0.50 -6.76
C SER A 106 -3.97 0.89 -5.86
N TRP A 107 -2.77 0.54 -6.28
CA TRP A 107 -1.56 0.89 -5.56
C TRP A 107 -1.37 2.40 -5.43
N THR A 108 -1.45 3.14 -6.54
CA THR A 108 -1.14 4.57 -6.59
C THR A 108 -2.23 5.42 -5.92
N LEU A 109 -3.51 5.14 -6.21
CA LEU A 109 -4.64 5.90 -5.66
C LEU A 109 -4.91 5.55 -4.19
N GLY A 110 -4.70 4.28 -3.82
CA GLY A 110 -4.77 3.85 -2.43
C GLY A 110 -3.74 4.53 -1.53
N PHE A 111 -2.61 4.97 -2.09
CA PHE A 111 -1.57 5.69 -1.35
C PHE A 111 -1.95 7.14 -1.00
N GLY A 112 -2.97 7.73 -1.63
CA GLY A 112 -3.36 9.12 -1.41
C GLY A 112 -3.50 9.54 0.05
N PRO A 113 -4.23 8.82 0.91
CA PRO A 113 -4.37 9.15 2.33
C PRO A 113 -3.06 9.04 3.14
N TYR A 114 -2.10 8.23 2.69
CA TYR A 114 -0.83 8.00 3.39
C TYR A 114 0.16 9.16 3.21
N VAL A 115 0.03 9.94 2.14
CA VAL A 115 0.93 11.06 1.82
C VAL A 115 1.05 12.04 2.98
N ALA A 116 -0.02 12.25 3.76
CA ALA A 116 -0.02 13.13 4.92
C ALA A 116 0.95 12.67 6.03
N ASP A 117 1.22 11.38 6.15
CA ASP A 117 2.15 10.84 7.16
C ASP A 117 3.61 11.24 6.87
N TYR A 118 3.93 11.52 5.62
CA TYR A 118 5.26 11.95 5.17
C TYR A 118 5.34 13.45 4.97
N SER A 119 4.35 14.05 4.31
CA SER A 119 4.36 15.47 3.96
C SER A 119 4.33 16.41 5.15
N ARG A 120 3.81 15.97 6.31
CA ARG A 120 3.81 16.77 7.56
C ARG A 120 5.20 17.15 8.07
N TYR A 121 6.25 16.45 7.65
CA TYR A 121 7.63 16.71 8.07
C TYR A 121 8.41 17.58 7.07
N LEU A 122 7.78 17.96 5.97
CA LEU A 122 8.40 18.85 4.99
C LEU A 122 8.48 20.28 5.55
N PRO A 123 9.56 21.03 5.23
CA PRO A 123 9.68 22.43 5.62
C PRO A 123 8.52 23.27 5.07
N ALA A 124 8.06 24.25 5.84
CA ALA A 124 6.92 25.11 5.45
C ALA A 124 7.20 25.94 4.18
N ASN A 125 8.45 26.20 3.84
CA ASN A 125 8.88 26.96 2.67
C ASN A 125 9.23 26.12 1.46
N ILE A 126 8.88 24.81 1.46
CA ILE A 126 9.19 23.92 0.33
C ILE A 126 8.39 24.33 -0.91
N SER A 127 9.01 24.23 -2.07
CA SER A 127 8.34 24.49 -3.34
C SER A 127 7.30 23.40 -3.68
N SER A 128 6.03 23.78 -3.81
CA SER A 128 4.95 22.88 -4.20
C SER A 128 5.24 22.17 -5.55
N LYS A 129 5.87 22.88 -6.51
CA LYS A 129 6.24 22.32 -7.82
C LYS A 129 7.31 21.23 -7.68
N GLN A 130 8.32 21.45 -6.85
CA GLN A 130 9.36 20.46 -6.59
C GLN A 130 8.77 19.24 -5.87
N THR A 131 7.95 19.46 -4.83
CA THR A 131 7.27 18.38 -4.11
C THR A 131 6.44 17.53 -5.04
N PHE A 132 5.65 18.17 -5.94
CA PHE A 132 4.86 17.44 -6.94
C PHE A 132 5.73 16.57 -7.84
N TRP A 133 6.76 17.14 -8.48
CA TRP A 133 7.56 16.40 -9.44
C TRP A 133 8.40 15.30 -8.80
N PHE A 134 8.99 15.53 -7.62
CA PHE A 134 9.72 14.48 -6.92
C PHE A 134 8.81 13.35 -6.45
N SER A 135 7.62 13.66 -5.93
CA SER A 135 6.65 12.63 -5.53
C SER A 135 6.11 11.86 -6.74
N TYR A 136 5.77 12.56 -7.82
CA TYR A 136 5.26 11.95 -9.05
C TYR A 136 6.29 11.03 -9.71
N LEU A 137 7.49 11.53 -9.94
CA LEU A 137 8.56 10.76 -10.58
C LEU A 137 9.04 9.62 -9.67
N GLY A 138 9.14 9.86 -8.36
CA GLY A 138 9.50 8.82 -7.39
C GLY A 138 8.50 7.67 -7.40
N ASN A 139 7.21 7.96 -7.42
CA ASN A 139 6.15 6.95 -7.48
C ASN A 139 6.14 6.24 -8.85
N LEU A 140 6.18 7.00 -9.95
CA LEU A 140 6.16 6.45 -11.31
C LEU A 140 7.36 5.54 -11.57
N LEU A 141 8.57 6.00 -11.27
CA LEU A 141 9.79 5.23 -11.53
C LEU A 141 9.98 4.12 -10.50
N GLY A 142 9.77 4.41 -9.21
CA GLY A 142 9.95 3.42 -8.14
C GLY A 142 8.94 2.28 -8.26
N ALA A 143 7.65 2.57 -8.19
CA ALA A 143 6.63 1.54 -8.27
C ALA A 143 6.52 0.93 -9.68
N GLY A 144 6.52 1.76 -10.73
CA GLY A 144 6.34 1.30 -12.11
C GLY A 144 7.46 0.37 -12.58
N LEU A 145 8.72 0.71 -12.32
CA LEU A 145 9.85 -0.16 -12.70
C LEU A 145 9.86 -1.47 -11.92
N VAL A 146 9.51 -1.44 -10.63
CA VAL A 146 9.45 -2.67 -9.81
C VAL A 146 8.26 -3.54 -10.22
N MET A 147 7.10 -2.96 -10.56
CA MET A 147 5.96 -3.70 -11.11
C MET A 147 6.32 -4.36 -12.45
N LEU A 148 7.00 -3.63 -13.34
CA LEU A 148 7.49 -4.17 -14.62
C LEU A 148 8.48 -5.32 -14.39
N LEU A 149 9.43 -5.16 -13.47
CA LEU A 149 10.36 -6.22 -13.09
C LEU A 149 9.61 -7.43 -12.55
N GLY A 150 8.62 -7.23 -11.67
CA GLY A 150 7.76 -8.30 -11.15
C GLY A 150 7.05 -9.08 -12.26
N ALA A 151 6.52 -8.37 -13.27
CA ALA A 151 5.91 -9.01 -14.45
C ALA A 151 6.91 -9.84 -15.24
N VAL A 152 8.13 -9.34 -15.44
CA VAL A 152 9.22 -10.10 -16.11
C VAL A 152 9.58 -11.35 -15.29
N LEU A 153 9.77 -11.21 -13.98
CA LEU A 153 10.08 -12.35 -13.10
C LEU A 153 8.96 -13.39 -13.10
N ALA A 154 7.70 -12.97 -13.18
CA ALA A 154 6.56 -13.88 -13.26
C ALA A 154 6.55 -14.75 -14.55
N THR A 155 7.19 -14.31 -15.61
CA THR A 155 7.39 -15.15 -16.80
C THR A 155 8.54 -16.15 -16.63
N MET A 156 9.49 -15.89 -15.74
CA MET A 156 10.69 -16.71 -15.53
C MET A 156 10.52 -17.72 -14.40
N PHE A 157 9.72 -17.39 -13.38
CA PHE A 157 9.53 -18.19 -12.17
C PHE A 157 8.05 -18.43 -11.91
N THR A 158 7.66 -19.69 -11.82
CA THR A 158 6.26 -20.09 -11.59
C THR A 158 5.78 -19.83 -10.16
N ASP A 159 6.70 -19.74 -9.20
CA ASP A 159 6.45 -19.56 -7.77
C ASP A 159 6.73 -18.13 -7.27
N VAL A 160 6.98 -17.17 -8.18
CA VAL A 160 7.35 -15.78 -7.80
C VAL A 160 6.31 -15.10 -6.92
N THR A 161 5.03 -15.40 -7.10
CA THR A 161 3.96 -14.80 -6.31
C THR A 161 3.91 -15.29 -4.86
N SER A 162 4.30 -16.55 -4.62
CA SER A 162 4.36 -17.12 -3.28
C SER A 162 5.71 -16.87 -2.59
N ASN A 163 6.79 -16.79 -3.35
CA ASN A 163 8.15 -16.65 -2.82
C ASN A 163 9.03 -15.67 -3.63
N PRO A 164 8.65 -14.38 -3.70
CA PRO A 164 9.37 -13.38 -4.49
C PRO A 164 10.82 -13.18 -4.04
N GLY A 165 11.09 -13.36 -2.74
CA GLY A 165 12.43 -13.23 -2.16
C GLY A 165 13.40 -14.24 -2.76
N ASN A 166 12.99 -15.50 -2.92
CA ASN A 166 13.82 -16.54 -3.54
C ASN A 166 14.08 -16.26 -5.02
N ALA A 167 13.05 -15.81 -5.77
CA ALA A 167 13.23 -15.45 -7.16
C ALA A 167 14.28 -14.34 -7.32
N ILE A 168 14.22 -13.30 -6.49
CA ILE A 168 15.21 -12.21 -6.48
C ILE A 168 16.59 -12.73 -6.08
N ALA A 169 16.68 -13.49 -5.00
CA ALA A 169 17.95 -13.97 -4.44
C ALA A 169 18.67 -14.95 -5.39
N SER A 170 17.92 -15.71 -6.21
CA SER A 170 18.49 -16.70 -7.14
C SER A 170 19.45 -16.10 -8.17
N PHE A 171 19.26 -14.83 -8.54
CA PHE A 171 20.15 -14.12 -9.45
C PHE A 171 21.55 -13.87 -8.91
N PHE A 172 21.74 -13.96 -7.60
CA PHE A 172 23.01 -13.65 -6.95
C PHE A 172 23.91 -14.88 -6.68
N GLY A 173 23.51 -16.07 -7.11
CA GLY A 173 24.31 -17.29 -6.96
C GLY A 173 24.85 -17.49 -5.55
N PRO A 174 26.19 -17.50 -5.33
CA PRO A 174 26.78 -17.68 -3.98
C PRO A 174 26.39 -16.58 -2.98
N TRP A 175 26.00 -15.41 -3.46
CA TRP A 175 25.59 -14.25 -2.65
C TRP A 175 24.08 -14.21 -2.37
N SER A 176 23.32 -15.24 -2.78
CA SER A 176 21.86 -15.30 -2.63
C SER A 176 21.40 -15.06 -1.19
N LYS A 177 22.11 -15.60 -0.20
CA LYS A 177 21.80 -15.37 1.23
C LYS A 177 21.96 -13.89 1.63
N VAL A 178 22.98 -13.22 1.10
CA VAL A 178 23.18 -11.77 1.38
C VAL A 178 22.08 -10.96 0.76
N ALA A 179 21.72 -11.24 -0.50
CA ALA A 179 20.59 -10.60 -1.17
C ALA A 179 19.29 -10.82 -0.39
N MET A 180 19.04 -12.05 0.06
CA MET A 180 17.85 -12.37 0.87
C MET A 180 17.82 -11.59 2.19
N VAL A 181 18.95 -11.44 2.90
CA VAL A 181 19.02 -10.61 4.12
C VAL A 181 18.59 -9.16 3.81
N ILE A 182 19.07 -8.59 2.72
CA ILE A 182 18.71 -7.22 2.34
C ILE A 182 17.21 -7.12 2.02
N VAL A 183 16.65 -8.10 1.30
CA VAL A 183 15.20 -8.16 1.03
C VAL A 183 14.41 -8.22 2.34
N VAL A 184 14.77 -9.11 3.26
CA VAL A 184 14.09 -9.26 4.56
C VAL A 184 14.18 -7.97 5.37
N LEU A 185 15.34 -7.32 5.43
CA LEU A 185 15.51 -6.06 6.15
C LEU A 185 14.71 -4.91 5.52
N GLY A 186 14.63 -4.86 4.19
CA GLY A 186 13.78 -3.88 3.48
C GLY A 186 12.31 -4.07 3.78
N VAL A 187 11.83 -5.32 3.78
CA VAL A 187 10.42 -5.60 4.13
C VAL A 187 10.15 -5.40 5.63
N LEU A 188 11.12 -5.66 6.50
CA LEU A 188 11.01 -5.33 7.94
C LEU A 188 10.87 -3.81 8.17
N GLU A 189 11.61 -3.02 7.42
CA GLU A 189 11.54 -1.56 7.51
C GLU A 189 10.15 -1.05 7.13
N ILE A 190 9.64 -1.42 5.94
CA ILE A 190 8.31 -0.98 5.49
C ILE A 190 7.20 -1.54 6.40
N ASN A 191 7.37 -2.75 6.93
CA ASN A 191 6.41 -3.34 7.85
C ASN A 191 6.36 -2.60 9.20
N SER A 192 7.50 -2.15 9.68
CA SER A 192 7.61 -1.31 10.87
C SER A 192 6.95 0.06 10.67
N LEU A 193 7.06 0.62 9.45
CA LEU A 193 6.39 1.84 9.06
C LEU A 193 4.87 1.65 8.98
N ASN A 194 4.39 0.53 8.42
CA ASN A 194 2.96 0.19 8.39
C ASN A 194 2.37 0.12 9.81
N LEU A 195 3.05 -0.54 10.74
CA LEU A 195 2.62 -0.60 12.15
C LEU A 195 2.62 0.79 12.82
N TYR A 196 3.62 1.61 12.52
CA TYR A 196 3.67 2.99 13.02
C TYR A 196 2.52 3.83 12.46
N SER A 197 2.22 3.73 11.17
CA SER A 197 1.12 4.45 10.52
C SER A 197 -0.25 3.93 10.97
N ALA A 198 -0.39 2.62 11.21
CA ALA A 198 -1.59 2.05 11.84
C ALA A 198 -1.83 2.69 13.23
N TYR A 199 -0.79 2.73 14.07
CA TYR A 199 -0.86 3.41 15.36
C TYR A 199 -1.26 4.88 15.22
N MET A 200 -0.66 5.63 14.30
CA MET A 200 -0.98 7.05 14.07
C MET A 200 -2.43 7.23 13.63
N SER A 201 -2.93 6.39 12.73
CA SER A 201 -4.34 6.40 12.29
C SER A 201 -5.30 6.11 13.44
N ALA A 202 -5.02 5.08 14.24
CA ALA A 202 -5.82 4.76 15.43
C ALA A 202 -5.83 5.93 16.43
N MET A 203 -4.68 6.52 16.72
CA MET A 203 -4.58 7.63 17.65
C MET A 203 -5.29 8.90 17.15
N THR A 204 -5.25 9.16 15.85
CA THR A 204 -5.98 10.28 15.25
C THR A 204 -7.50 10.09 15.40
N ILE A 205 -8.00 8.86 15.19
CA ILE A 205 -9.42 8.53 15.44
C ILE A 205 -9.78 8.76 16.90
N PHE A 206 -9.01 8.19 17.83
CA PHE A 206 -9.29 8.32 19.27
C PHE A 206 -9.16 9.75 19.78
N SER A 207 -8.17 10.52 19.34
CA SER A 207 -7.99 11.91 19.73
C SER A 207 -9.13 12.80 19.20
N GLY A 208 -9.58 12.56 17.96
CA GLY A 208 -10.72 13.26 17.38
C GLY A 208 -12.04 12.98 18.13
N MET A 209 -12.22 11.76 18.65
CA MET A 209 -13.42 11.38 19.41
C MET A 209 -13.40 11.83 20.86
N ARG A 210 -12.24 11.88 21.51
CA ARG A 210 -12.10 12.11 22.97
C ARG A 210 -11.35 13.40 23.33
N GLY A 211 -10.90 14.19 22.38
CA GLY A 211 -10.15 15.42 22.64
C GLY A 211 -8.79 15.19 23.32
N MET A 212 -8.15 14.03 23.12
CA MET A 212 -6.88 13.72 23.75
C MET A 212 -5.74 14.50 23.11
N THR A 213 -5.02 15.29 23.91
CA THR A 213 -3.90 16.12 23.43
C THR A 213 -2.52 15.48 23.64
N ARG A 214 -2.40 14.45 24.45
CA ARG A 214 -1.14 13.76 24.72
C ARG A 214 -1.32 12.24 24.73
N ILE A 215 -0.45 11.54 24.01
CA ILE A 215 -0.43 10.09 23.93
C ILE A 215 0.74 9.56 24.75
N SER A 216 0.44 8.74 25.77
CA SER A 216 1.47 8.13 26.61
C SER A 216 2.18 6.98 25.89
N ARG A 217 3.43 6.69 26.31
CA ARG A 217 4.18 5.52 25.79
C ARG A 217 3.44 4.20 26.00
N LYS A 218 2.67 4.06 27.08
CA LYS A 218 1.85 2.86 27.36
C LYS A 218 0.74 2.70 26.32
N VAL A 219 0.05 3.79 25.96
CA VAL A 219 -1.00 3.77 24.92
C VAL A 219 -0.39 3.43 23.56
N LYS A 220 0.78 4.01 23.21
CA LYS A 220 1.51 3.64 21.99
C LYS A 220 1.81 2.15 21.98
N PHE A 221 2.39 1.60 23.06
CA PHE A 221 2.73 0.18 23.16
C PHE A 221 1.51 -0.72 22.95
N ILE A 222 0.39 -0.42 23.65
CA ILE A 222 -0.83 -1.21 23.55
C ILE A 222 -1.43 -1.13 22.14
N ALA A 223 -1.56 0.06 21.57
CA ALA A 223 -2.17 0.25 20.26
C ALA A 223 -1.36 -0.44 19.15
N MET A 224 -0.03 -0.25 19.14
CA MET A 224 0.83 -0.92 18.19
C MET A 224 0.90 -2.44 18.42
N GLY A 225 0.94 -2.87 19.68
CA GLY A 225 0.95 -4.28 20.04
C GLY A 225 -0.32 -5.01 19.59
N LEU A 226 -1.49 -4.40 19.78
CA LEU A 226 -2.76 -4.95 19.30
C LEU A 226 -2.80 -4.99 17.76
N SER A 227 -2.29 -3.96 17.09
CA SER A 227 -2.20 -3.95 15.62
C SER A 227 -1.26 -5.04 15.10
N ALA A 228 -0.08 -5.20 15.72
CA ALA A 228 0.88 -6.24 15.37
C ALA A 228 0.32 -7.65 15.64
N LEU A 229 -0.38 -7.84 16.77
CA LEU A 229 -1.03 -9.11 17.10
C LEU A 229 -2.13 -9.43 16.08
N ALA A 230 -3.00 -8.47 15.76
CA ALA A 230 -4.05 -8.67 14.77
C ALA A 230 -3.46 -9.05 13.39
N ALA A 231 -2.45 -8.32 12.93
CA ALA A 231 -1.76 -8.62 11.67
C ALA A 231 -1.11 -10.01 11.67
N THR A 232 -0.45 -10.40 12.77
CA THR A 232 0.18 -11.71 12.92
C THR A 232 -0.87 -12.84 12.90
N LEU A 233 -2.00 -12.67 13.59
CA LEU A 233 -3.08 -13.66 13.59
C LEU A 233 -3.72 -13.80 12.20
N ILE A 234 -3.95 -12.68 11.49
CA ILE A 234 -4.45 -12.70 10.11
C ILE A 234 -3.44 -13.42 9.20
N ALA A 235 -2.15 -13.10 9.30
CA ALA A 235 -1.10 -13.75 8.52
C ALA A 235 -1.09 -15.27 8.72
N ILE A 236 -1.16 -15.73 9.97
CA ILE A 236 -1.21 -17.17 10.29
C ILE A 236 -2.48 -17.81 9.72
N ALA A 237 -3.62 -17.14 9.79
CA ALA A 237 -4.90 -17.68 9.32
C ALA A 237 -4.97 -17.76 7.78
N THR A 238 -4.30 -16.84 7.06
CA THR A 238 -4.43 -16.70 5.60
C THR A 238 -3.20 -17.20 4.81
N GLN A 239 -2.15 -17.68 5.47
CA GLN A 239 -0.86 -17.99 4.85
C GLN A 239 -0.91 -19.01 3.70
N TYR A 240 -1.89 -19.89 3.66
CA TYR A 240 -2.00 -20.93 2.65
C TYR A 240 -2.86 -20.52 1.43
N ASP A 241 -3.72 -19.49 1.60
CA ASP A 241 -4.56 -18.93 0.54
C ASP A 241 -4.21 -17.47 0.22
N PHE A 242 -2.96 -17.09 0.49
CA PHE A 242 -2.48 -15.73 0.51
C PHE A 242 -2.77 -14.95 -0.78
N ASN A 243 -2.55 -15.56 -1.95
CA ASN A 243 -2.66 -14.86 -3.23
C ASN A 243 -4.08 -14.36 -3.51
N ALA A 244 -5.11 -15.17 -3.17
CA ALA A 244 -6.50 -14.76 -3.32
C ALA A 244 -6.85 -13.58 -2.40
N TYR A 245 -6.50 -13.69 -1.12
CA TYR A 245 -6.78 -12.62 -0.16
C TYR A 245 -6.01 -11.33 -0.43
N PHE A 246 -4.76 -11.45 -0.90
CA PHE A 246 -3.94 -10.27 -1.18
C PHE A 246 -4.47 -9.44 -2.36
N ALA A 247 -4.92 -10.10 -3.42
CA ALA A 247 -5.56 -9.43 -4.54
C ALA A 247 -6.82 -8.67 -4.10
N ASP A 248 -7.68 -9.31 -3.29
CA ASP A 248 -8.89 -8.68 -2.75
C ASP A 248 -8.56 -7.49 -1.85
N ILE A 249 -7.52 -7.58 -1.01
CA ILE A 249 -7.07 -6.47 -0.15
C ILE A 249 -6.64 -5.26 -1.00
N LEU A 250 -5.86 -5.49 -2.05
CA LEU A 250 -5.43 -4.42 -2.94
C LEU A 250 -6.62 -3.74 -3.62
N ILE A 251 -7.53 -4.51 -4.17
CA ILE A 251 -8.69 -3.98 -4.88
C ILE A 251 -9.68 -3.29 -3.92
N ALA A 252 -9.91 -3.85 -2.73
CA ALA A 252 -10.82 -3.26 -1.74
C ALA A 252 -10.46 -1.81 -1.37
N GLN A 253 -9.18 -1.44 -1.39
CA GLN A 253 -8.77 -0.06 -1.13
C GLN A 253 -9.33 0.92 -2.18
N VAL A 254 -9.42 0.51 -3.45
CA VAL A 254 -9.99 1.33 -4.52
C VAL A 254 -11.40 1.79 -4.18
N TYR A 255 -12.23 0.86 -3.70
CA TYR A 255 -13.65 1.12 -3.44
C TYR A 255 -13.88 2.21 -2.40
N PHE A 256 -12.96 2.35 -1.46
CA PHE A 256 -13.11 3.29 -0.34
C PHE A 256 -12.18 4.51 -0.43
N LEU A 257 -10.93 4.32 -0.86
CA LEU A 257 -9.94 5.40 -0.82
C LEU A 257 -9.97 6.27 -2.08
N VAL A 258 -10.37 5.73 -3.22
CA VAL A 258 -10.48 6.52 -4.45
C VAL A 258 -11.63 7.53 -4.39
N PRO A 259 -12.86 7.19 -3.95
CA PRO A 259 -13.91 8.20 -3.76
C PRO A 259 -13.52 9.29 -2.75
N TRP A 260 -12.80 8.91 -1.69
CA TRP A 260 -12.28 9.89 -0.74
C TRP A 260 -11.26 10.83 -1.40
N SER A 261 -10.31 10.29 -2.16
CA SER A 261 -9.33 11.08 -2.90
C SER A 261 -9.99 12.01 -3.92
N ALA A 262 -11.00 11.51 -4.63
CA ALA A 262 -11.76 12.29 -5.61
C ALA A 262 -12.43 13.51 -5.01
N VAL A 263 -13.10 13.35 -3.87
CA VAL A 263 -13.71 14.46 -3.13
C VAL A 263 -12.66 15.47 -2.68
N ASN A 264 -11.53 14.99 -2.09
CA ASN A 264 -10.48 15.90 -1.62
C ASN A 264 -9.81 16.67 -2.76
N LEU A 265 -9.56 16.02 -3.90
CA LEU A 265 -8.99 16.69 -5.07
C LEU A 265 -9.97 17.71 -5.66
N ALA A 266 -11.25 17.36 -5.76
CA ALA A 266 -12.29 18.28 -6.22
C ALA A 266 -12.42 19.49 -5.27
N ASP A 267 -12.46 19.26 -3.97
CA ASP A 267 -12.50 20.33 -2.98
C ASP A 267 -11.29 21.26 -3.11
N TYR A 268 -10.09 20.68 -3.12
CA TYR A 268 -8.85 21.46 -3.14
C TYR A 268 -8.69 22.27 -4.45
N TYR A 269 -8.85 21.64 -5.60
CA TYR A 269 -8.53 22.27 -6.87
C TYR A 269 -9.71 23.05 -7.49
N LEU A 270 -10.93 22.55 -7.36
CA LEU A 270 -12.09 23.11 -8.06
C LEU A 270 -12.92 24.04 -7.17
N VAL A 271 -13.21 23.61 -5.93
CA VAL A 271 -14.12 24.36 -5.04
C VAL A 271 -13.35 25.41 -4.24
N LYS A 272 -12.37 25.00 -3.44
CA LYS A 272 -11.62 25.90 -2.52
C LYS A 272 -10.41 26.56 -3.18
N LYS A 273 -9.91 26.01 -4.29
CA LYS A 273 -8.74 26.53 -5.03
C LYS A 273 -7.54 26.76 -4.13
N GLY A 274 -7.27 25.81 -3.22
CA GLY A 274 -6.19 25.86 -2.24
C GLY A 274 -6.34 26.87 -1.10
N LYS A 275 -7.50 27.53 -0.98
CA LYS A 275 -7.75 28.54 0.05
C LYS A 275 -8.50 27.91 1.23
N TYR A 276 -7.78 27.65 2.31
CA TYR A 276 -8.34 27.12 3.56
C TYR A 276 -8.00 28.03 4.74
N VAL A 277 -8.97 28.18 5.65
CA VAL A 277 -8.74 28.77 6.97
C VAL A 277 -8.39 27.62 7.92
N VAL A 278 -7.09 27.38 8.12
CA VAL A 278 -6.63 26.21 8.85
C VAL A 278 -7.11 26.19 10.30
N GLU A 279 -7.20 27.36 10.95
CA GLU A 279 -7.66 27.50 12.32
C GLU A 279 -9.10 27.01 12.49
N ASP A 280 -9.97 27.29 11.52
CA ASP A 280 -11.37 26.90 11.54
C ASP A 280 -11.61 25.41 11.30
N MET A 281 -10.61 24.69 10.74
CA MET A 281 -10.70 23.23 10.58
C MET A 281 -10.70 22.48 11.92
N TYR A 282 -10.18 23.13 12.97
CA TYR A 282 -10.10 22.56 14.32
C TYR A 282 -11.19 23.10 15.25
N CYS A 283 -12.03 24.01 14.78
CA CYS A 283 -13.11 24.60 15.56
C CYS A 283 -14.46 24.00 15.13
N ALA A 284 -15.21 23.46 16.11
CA ALA A 284 -16.54 22.89 15.81
C ALA A 284 -17.54 23.94 15.31
N ASP A 285 -17.39 25.19 15.76
CA ASP A 285 -18.22 26.35 15.38
C ASP A 285 -17.58 27.21 14.26
N GLY A 286 -16.48 26.73 13.65
CA GLY A 286 -15.82 27.37 12.52
C GLY A 286 -16.62 27.27 11.22
N ILE A 287 -16.11 27.92 10.16
CA ILE A 287 -16.80 27.97 8.84
C ILE A 287 -17.05 26.60 8.19
N TYR A 288 -16.31 25.58 8.61
CA TYR A 288 -16.47 24.20 8.09
C TYR A 288 -17.46 23.36 8.91
N GLY A 289 -17.84 23.82 10.11
CA GLY A 289 -18.72 23.11 11.00
C GLY A 289 -18.14 21.77 11.51
N LYS A 290 -18.89 21.13 12.39
CA LYS A 290 -18.46 19.85 12.99
C LYS A 290 -18.54 18.67 12.03
N TYR A 291 -19.55 18.65 11.15
CA TYR A 291 -19.80 17.58 10.17
C TYR A 291 -20.28 18.18 8.86
N ASN A 292 -19.68 17.77 7.76
CA ASN A 292 -20.20 18.06 6.42
C ASN A 292 -20.99 16.86 5.90
N VAL A 293 -22.31 16.86 6.16
CA VAL A 293 -23.21 15.75 5.81
C VAL A 293 -23.27 15.57 4.29
N SER A 294 -23.28 16.67 3.52
CA SER A 294 -23.30 16.60 2.05
C SER A 294 -22.09 15.85 1.52
N THR A 295 -20.89 16.19 1.98
CA THR A 295 -19.65 15.49 1.61
C THR A 295 -19.69 14.02 1.98
N MET A 296 -20.24 13.68 3.15
CA MET A 296 -20.37 12.28 3.58
C MET A 296 -21.30 11.48 2.66
N VAL A 297 -22.43 12.08 2.28
CA VAL A 297 -23.39 11.46 1.34
C VAL A 297 -22.76 11.26 -0.03
N ILE A 298 -22.09 12.29 -0.56
CA ILE A 298 -21.38 12.21 -1.85
C ILE A 298 -20.32 11.11 -1.83
N TYR A 299 -19.53 11.03 -0.74
CA TYR A 299 -18.57 9.95 -0.55
C TYR A 299 -19.22 8.56 -0.59
N LEU A 300 -20.33 8.38 0.13
CA LEU A 300 -21.07 7.10 0.13
C LEU A 300 -21.65 6.76 -1.24
N ILE A 301 -22.16 7.76 -1.98
CA ILE A 301 -22.59 7.56 -3.38
C ILE A 301 -21.38 7.14 -4.23
N GLY A 302 -20.22 7.76 -4.05
CA GLY A 302 -18.98 7.39 -4.71
C GLY A 302 -18.60 5.94 -4.44
N VAL A 303 -18.67 5.49 -3.18
CA VAL A 303 -18.45 4.08 -2.82
C VAL A 303 -19.51 3.18 -3.47
N ALA A 304 -20.80 3.54 -3.40
CA ALA A 304 -21.87 2.75 -4.01
C ALA A 304 -21.73 2.62 -5.54
N SER A 305 -21.18 3.65 -6.19
CA SER A 305 -20.94 3.64 -7.65
C SER A 305 -19.92 2.62 -8.11
N THR A 306 -19.07 2.11 -7.21
CA THR A 306 -18.10 1.04 -7.52
C THR A 306 -18.74 -0.32 -7.64
N VAL A 307 -19.84 -0.57 -6.92
CA VAL A 307 -20.46 -1.91 -6.79
C VAL A 307 -20.77 -2.57 -8.14
N PRO A 308 -21.30 -1.88 -9.16
CA PRO A 308 -21.57 -2.49 -10.47
C PRO A 308 -20.31 -2.92 -11.24
N PHE A 309 -19.11 -2.49 -10.82
CA PHE A 309 -17.84 -2.70 -11.51
C PHE A 309 -16.82 -3.51 -10.68
N MET A 310 -17.20 -3.93 -9.47
CA MET A 310 -16.35 -4.70 -8.57
C MET A 310 -16.08 -6.12 -9.09
N ASP A 311 -14.82 -6.57 -8.91
CA ASP A 311 -14.40 -7.94 -9.17
C ASP A 311 -13.51 -8.43 -8.03
N MET A 312 -14.09 -9.23 -7.14
CA MET A 312 -13.42 -9.82 -5.97
C MET A 312 -13.62 -11.34 -5.98
N SER A 313 -12.83 -12.07 -5.24
CA SER A 313 -12.92 -13.54 -5.16
C SER A 313 -14.32 -14.06 -4.79
N PHE A 314 -15.08 -13.28 -4.03
CA PHE A 314 -16.43 -13.62 -3.55
C PHE A 314 -17.57 -12.86 -4.26
N TYR A 315 -17.26 -11.85 -5.09
CA TYR A 315 -18.26 -11.04 -5.77
C TYR A 315 -17.78 -10.58 -7.14
N HIS A 316 -18.47 -11.02 -8.19
CA HIS A 316 -18.22 -10.64 -9.58
C HIS A 316 -19.41 -9.87 -10.14
N SER A 317 -19.27 -8.58 -10.34
CA SER A 317 -20.33 -7.73 -10.86
C SER A 317 -20.61 -7.97 -12.34
N TYR A 318 -21.76 -7.47 -12.82
CA TYR A 318 -22.16 -7.60 -14.22
C TYR A 318 -21.15 -6.94 -15.18
N PHE A 319 -20.75 -5.70 -14.92
CA PHE A 319 -19.82 -4.97 -15.80
C PHE A 319 -18.40 -5.55 -15.71
N ALA A 320 -17.96 -6.00 -14.56
CA ALA A 320 -16.66 -6.65 -14.44
C ALA A 320 -16.58 -7.94 -15.28
N LYS A 321 -17.65 -8.75 -15.27
CA LYS A 321 -17.74 -9.95 -16.14
C LYS A 321 -17.75 -9.60 -17.63
N MET A 322 -18.41 -8.51 -18.01
CA MET A 322 -18.48 -8.07 -19.41
C MET A 322 -17.13 -7.54 -19.91
N ILE A 323 -16.41 -6.82 -19.07
CA ILE A 323 -15.10 -6.21 -19.41
C ILE A 323 -13.97 -7.23 -19.24
N GLY A 324 -14.15 -8.21 -18.33
CA GLY A 324 -13.13 -9.17 -17.95
C GLY A 324 -12.13 -8.64 -16.92
N ALA A 325 -12.44 -7.51 -16.26
CA ALA A 325 -11.59 -6.91 -15.22
C ALA A 325 -12.38 -5.94 -14.35
N ASP A 326 -11.90 -5.71 -13.12
CA ASP A 326 -12.34 -4.63 -12.27
C ASP A 326 -11.93 -3.27 -12.85
N VAL A 327 -12.90 -2.40 -13.06
CA VAL A 327 -12.68 -1.00 -13.50
C VAL A 327 -13.36 -0.01 -12.57
N SER A 328 -13.63 -0.43 -11.35
CA SER A 328 -14.36 0.35 -10.33
C SER A 328 -13.68 1.67 -9.96
N TRP A 329 -12.35 1.79 -10.17
CA TRP A 329 -11.64 3.04 -9.94
C TRP A 329 -12.15 4.20 -10.82
N VAL A 330 -12.70 3.91 -12.00
CA VAL A 330 -13.25 4.94 -12.92
C VAL A 330 -14.48 5.62 -12.29
N PRO A 331 -15.58 4.91 -11.99
CA PRO A 331 -16.71 5.54 -11.32
C PRO A 331 -16.35 6.06 -9.93
N ALA A 332 -15.47 5.40 -9.19
CA ALA A 332 -14.98 5.85 -7.89
C ALA A 332 -14.32 7.24 -7.94
N LEU A 333 -13.65 7.55 -9.02
CA LEU A 333 -13.01 8.86 -9.22
C LEU A 333 -13.98 9.91 -9.77
N ILE A 334 -14.77 9.54 -10.78
CA ILE A 334 -15.59 10.49 -11.54
C ILE A 334 -16.86 10.89 -10.78
N VAL A 335 -17.62 9.91 -10.27
CA VAL A 335 -18.94 10.16 -9.68
C VAL A 335 -18.86 11.12 -8.49
N PRO A 336 -18.04 10.86 -7.45
CA PRO A 336 -17.97 11.78 -6.31
C PRO A 336 -17.34 13.12 -6.67
N ALA A 337 -16.39 13.17 -7.62
CA ALA A 337 -15.80 14.44 -8.06
C ALA A 337 -16.84 15.35 -8.73
N VAL A 338 -17.67 14.79 -9.62
CA VAL A 338 -18.74 15.54 -10.32
C VAL A 338 -19.85 15.98 -9.38
N LEU A 339 -20.24 15.12 -8.42
CA LEU A 339 -21.29 15.46 -7.45
C LEU A 339 -20.84 16.49 -6.42
N TYR A 340 -19.54 16.61 -6.20
CA TYR A 340 -18.97 17.51 -5.20
C TYR A 340 -18.84 18.96 -5.72
N VAL A 341 -18.64 19.15 -7.01
CA VAL A 341 -18.49 20.46 -7.67
C VAL A 341 -19.84 21.08 -7.98
#